data_319425de4a871c5c36910facc1113145
#
_entry.id   319425de4a871c5c36910facc1113145
#
_cell.length_a   1.000
_cell.length_b   1.000
_cell.length_c   1.000
_cell.angle_alpha   90.00
_cell.angle_beta   90.00
_cell.angle_gamma   90.00
#
_symmetry.space_group_name_H-M   'P 1'
#
loop_
_entity.id
_entity.type
_entity.pdbx_description
1 polymer ?
#
loop_
_entity_poly.entity_id
_entity_poly.type
_entity_poly.pdbx_seq_one_letter_code
_entity_poly.pdbx_strand_id
1 'polypeptide(L)'
;MKGVIYARYSSDNQREESIEGQLRECKDYAERNGITILGTYIDRALSAKTDNRPEFQKMIKDSAKGLFDVVLVWKLDRFARNRYDSARYKNLLKKNGVKVISARENISEGSEGIILEAMLEGYAEYYSAELSEKVIRGLTDNALKCKYNGGTVPMGYYIDEQQFYQIDPKTAPVVLEMFTKYSEGATMQELVNLLNSRGMRSIRGGKITLNIMNHLLKNRRYMGEYSYRDVVKEDGIPAIVPKELFERVQERLAKNKKAPARHKAEDDYLLTTKLYCGKCGSFMVGESGTSHTMKVHRYYPVSYTHLTLPTIYSV
;
A
#
# COMPACT_ATOMS: atom_id res chain seq x y z
N MET A 1 14.72 19.55 39.63
CA MET A 1 14.78 18.36 38.72
C MET A 1 14.94 18.86 37.29
N LYS A 2 15.78 18.19 36.49
CA LYS A 2 15.93 18.51 35.05
C LYS A 2 15.01 17.62 34.25
N GLY A 3 14.19 18.18 33.37
CA GLY A 3 13.21 17.43 32.59
C GLY A 3 13.31 17.69 31.10
N VAL A 4 12.79 16.74 30.30
CA VAL A 4 12.55 16.91 28.88
C VAL A 4 11.09 16.55 28.58
N ILE A 5 10.52 17.16 27.53
CA ILE A 5 9.14 16.87 27.11
C ILE A 5 9.19 15.98 25.89
N TYR A 6 8.40 14.90 25.88
CA TYR A 6 8.12 14.10 24.70
C TYR A 6 6.68 14.29 24.23
N ALA A 7 6.49 14.63 22.95
CA ALA A 7 5.18 14.82 22.34
C ALA A 7 5.09 14.09 20.98
N ARG A 8 3.90 13.56 20.62
CA ARG A 8 3.67 12.93 19.33
C ARG A 8 2.24 13.12 18.81
N TYR A 9 2.07 13.06 17.51
CA TYR A 9 0.75 12.90 16.89
C TYR A 9 0.25 11.46 17.00
N SER A 10 -1.06 11.28 17.04
CA SER A 10 -1.69 9.95 16.98
C SER A 10 -2.21 9.56 15.59
N SER A 11 -2.42 10.52 14.66
CA SER A 11 -2.82 10.29 13.25
C SER A 11 -2.59 11.54 12.40
N ASP A 12 -2.55 11.39 11.07
CA ASP A 12 -2.33 12.45 10.08
C ASP A 12 -3.41 13.57 10.08
N ASN A 13 -4.57 13.32 10.71
CA ASN A 13 -5.69 14.27 10.80
C ASN A 13 -5.68 15.13 12.09
N GLN A 14 -4.73 14.95 13.00
CA GLN A 14 -4.62 15.81 14.17
C GLN A 14 -3.70 17.00 13.84
N ARG A 15 -4.30 18.21 13.88
CA ARG A 15 -3.66 19.49 13.55
C ARG A 15 -2.45 19.77 14.44
N GLU A 16 -1.52 20.61 13.96
CA GLU A 16 -0.35 21.07 14.72
C GLU A 16 -0.70 21.68 16.10
N GLU A 17 -1.87 22.27 16.23
CA GLU A 17 -2.46 22.74 17.50
C GLU A 17 -2.45 21.67 18.61
N SER A 18 -2.52 20.38 18.24
CA SER A 18 -2.46 19.27 19.21
C SER A 18 -1.09 19.13 19.90
N ILE A 19 0.03 19.40 19.21
CA ILE A 19 1.37 19.37 19.82
C ILE A 19 1.63 20.58 20.67
N GLU A 20 1.25 21.77 20.21
CA GLU A 20 1.39 23.00 21.00
C GLU A 20 0.60 22.90 22.30
N GLY A 21 -0.61 22.35 22.26
CA GLY A 21 -1.41 22.07 23.46
C GLY A 21 -0.71 21.13 24.43
N GLN A 22 -0.16 20.00 23.91
CA GLN A 22 0.60 19.05 24.71
C GLN A 22 1.82 19.70 25.37
N LEU A 23 2.58 20.46 24.61
CA LEU A 23 3.77 21.17 25.12
C LEU A 23 3.43 22.23 26.16
N ARG A 24 2.35 22.99 25.97
CA ARG A 24 1.89 23.98 26.92
C ARG A 24 1.51 23.35 28.25
N GLU A 25 0.65 22.32 28.25
CA GLU A 25 0.24 21.64 29.48
C GLU A 25 1.43 21.00 30.21
N CYS A 26 2.39 20.41 29.48
CA CYS A 26 3.61 19.88 30.08
C CYS A 26 4.50 20.97 30.68
N LYS A 27 4.61 22.14 30.07
CA LYS A 27 5.37 23.29 30.63
C LYS A 27 4.70 23.84 31.88
N ASP A 28 3.37 24.04 31.85
CA ASP A 28 2.60 24.48 33.00
C ASP A 28 2.72 23.50 34.18
N TYR A 29 2.77 22.20 33.91
CA TYR A 29 3.02 21.17 34.91
C TYR A 29 4.45 21.29 35.48
N ALA A 30 5.45 21.47 34.61
CA ALA A 30 6.82 21.58 34.99
C ALA A 30 7.07 22.79 35.89
N GLU A 31 6.50 23.97 35.57
CA GLU A 31 6.58 25.19 36.37
C GLU A 31 6.00 24.98 37.78
N ARG A 32 4.80 24.37 37.85
CA ARG A 32 4.14 24.09 39.14
C ARG A 32 4.89 23.10 40.03
N ASN A 33 5.69 22.21 39.43
CA ASN A 33 6.43 21.18 40.16
C ASN A 33 7.95 21.46 40.25
N GLY A 34 8.42 22.63 39.88
CA GLY A 34 9.85 23.00 39.98
C GLY A 34 10.76 22.17 39.07
N ILE A 35 10.28 21.75 37.90
CA ILE A 35 11.03 20.98 36.91
C ILE A 35 11.56 21.91 35.83
N THR A 36 12.88 21.99 35.68
CA THR A 36 13.53 22.78 34.62
C THR A 36 13.55 22.04 33.32
N ILE A 37 12.85 22.48 32.30
CA ILE A 37 12.79 21.85 30.97
C ILE A 37 14.04 22.21 30.18
N LEU A 38 14.81 21.18 29.78
CA LEU A 38 16.05 21.32 29.02
C LEU A 38 15.81 21.25 27.50
N GLY A 39 14.74 20.60 27.07
CA GLY A 39 14.45 20.43 25.65
C GLY A 39 13.17 19.62 25.39
N THR A 40 12.85 19.47 24.11
CA THR A 40 11.66 18.75 23.64
C THR A 40 12.03 17.75 22.55
N TYR A 41 11.42 16.57 22.59
CA TYR A 41 11.49 15.54 21.55
C TYR A 41 10.11 15.39 20.94
N ILE A 42 10.01 15.57 19.62
CA ILE A 42 8.70 15.61 18.92
C ILE A 42 8.73 14.68 17.74
N ASP A 43 7.92 13.63 17.79
CA ASP A 43 7.71 12.75 16.67
C ASP A 43 6.42 13.12 15.92
N ARG A 44 6.58 13.54 14.65
CA ARG A 44 5.47 13.77 13.72
C ARG A 44 5.16 12.46 13.03
N ALA A 45 3.92 11.99 13.07
CA ALA A 45 3.52 10.69 12.50
C ALA A 45 3.84 10.60 11.02
N LEU A 46 4.79 9.73 10.65
CA LEU A 46 5.17 9.47 9.26
C LEU A 46 4.40 8.29 8.62
N SER A 47 3.69 7.49 9.35
CA SER A 47 2.65 6.54 8.90
C SER A 47 2.13 5.70 10.08
N ALA A 48 0.87 5.23 10.00
CA ALA A 48 0.25 4.38 11.01
C ALA A 48 0.86 2.96 11.11
N LYS A 49 1.73 2.56 10.17
CA LYS A 49 2.25 1.19 10.03
C LYS A 49 3.68 0.98 10.50
N THR A 50 4.48 2.01 10.69
CA THR A 50 5.88 1.88 11.11
C THR A 50 6.12 2.54 12.45
N ASP A 51 6.77 1.83 13.39
CA ASP A 51 7.19 2.36 14.70
C ASP A 51 8.46 3.22 14.55
N ASN A 52 8.46 4.08 13.53
CA ASN A 52 9.56 4.99 13.27
C ASN A 52 9.36 6.26 14.12
N ARG A 53 9.88 6.24 15.36
CA ARG A 53 9.91 7.35 16.31
C ARG A 53 11.35 7.79 16.54
N PRO A 54 11.98 8.49 15.58
CA PRO A 54 13.39 8.85 15.68
C PRO A 54 13.71 9.72 16.90
N GLU A 55 12.85 10.70 17.23
CA GLU A 55 13.06 11.54 18.39
C GLU A 55 12.85 10.80 19.72
N PHE A 56 11.89 9.85 19.77
CA PHE A 56 11.74 8.94 20.90
C PHE A 56 13.00 8.09 21.12
N GLN A 57 13.51 7.47 20.06
CA GLN A 57 14.73 6.66 20.14
C GLN A 57 15.96 7.48 20.53
N LYS A 58 16.03 8.72 20.07
CA LYS A 58 17.06 9.66 20.46
C LYS A 58 16.95 10.03 21.95
N MET A 59 15.75 10.33 22.44
CA MET A 59 15.47 10.59 23.86
C MET A 59 15.91 9.40 24.74
N ILE A 60 15.59 8.17 24.33
CA ILE A 60 16.01 6.96 25.04
C ILE A 60 17.55 6.84 25.09
N LYS A 61 18.24 7.12 23.99
CA LYS A 61 19.72 7.12 23.96
C LYS A 61 20.30 8.24 24.83
N ASP A 62 19.70 9.42 24.80
CA ASP A 62 20.16 10.57 25.58
C ASP A 62 19.94 10.39 27.09
N SER A 63 18.93 9.58 27.49
CA SER A 63 18.71 9.24 28.90
C SER A 63 19.91 8.51 29.53
N ALA A 64 20.65 7.71 28.75
CA ALA A 64 21.86 7.03 29.24
C ALA A 64 23.03 7.97 29.52
N LYS A 65 22.97 9.22 29.04
CA LYS A 65 23.99 10.25 29.25
C LYS A 65 23.81 11.02 30.56
N GLY A 66 22.73 10.77 31.32
CA GLY A 66 22.43 11.46 32.57
C GLY A 66 22.14 12.96 32.42
N LEU A 67 21.64 13.39 31.27
CA LEU A 67 21.39 14.81 30.98
C LEU A 67 20.12 15.35 31.66
N PHE A 68 19.15 14.47 31.94
CA PHE A 68 17.86 14.80 32.54
C PHE A 68 17.38 13.66 33.46
N ASP A 69 16.53 14.04 34.42
CA ASP A 69 16.01 13.14 35.44
C ASP A 69 14.57 12.67 35.15
N VAL A 70 13.86 13.43 34.31
CA VAL A 70 12.43 13.27 34.07
C VAL A 70 12.08 13.43 32.59
N VAL A 71 11.23 12.53 32.09
CA VAL A 71 10.52 12.67 30.82
C VAL A 71 9.07 13.03 31.13
N LEU A 72 8.64 14.21 30.71
CA LEU A 72 7.25 14.66 30.80
C LEU A 72 6.52 14.30 29.51
N VAL A 73 5.35 13.70 29.65
CA VAL A 73 4.39 13.44 28.55
C VAL A 73 3.03 14.02 28.91
N TRP A 74 2.27 14.39 27.95
CA TRP A 74 0.92 14.91 28.19
C TRP A 74 0.03 13.87 28.84
N LYS A 75 0.00 12.62 28.26
CA LYS A 75 -0.64 11.41 28.80
C LYS A 75 0.25 10.19 28.51
N LEU A 76 0.07 9.10 29.25
CA LEU A 76 0.85 7.87 29.07
C LEU A 76 0.65 7.24 27.68
N ASP A 77 -0.53 7.40 27.06
CA ASP A 77 -0.79 6.94 25.70
C ASP A 77 0.08 7.65 24.64
N ARG A 78 0.66 8.82 24.97
CA ARG A 78 1.63 9.52 24.13
C ARG A 78 3.03 8.94 24.27
N PHE A 79 3.36 8.33 25.41
CA PHE A 79 4.66 7.70 25.64
C PHE A 79 4.85 6.42 24.83
N ALA A 80 3.89 5.48 24.89
CA ALA A 80 3.95 4.21 24.18
C ALA A 80 2.64 3.88 23.47
N ARG A 81 2.68 2.92 22.54
CA ARG A 81 1.51 2.48 21.77
C ARG A 81 0.79 1.29 22.39
N ASN A 82 1.50 0.51 23.20
CA ASN A 82 0.99 -0.65 23.88
C ASN A 82 1.67 -0.84 25.23
N ARG A 83 1.09 -1.68 26.10
CA ARG A 83 1.58 -1.94 27.45
C ARG A 83 2.99 -2.55 27.47
N TYR A 84 3.30 -3.42 26.52
CA TYR A 84 4.61 -4.07 26.47
C TYR A 84 5.75 -3.09 26.20
N ASP A 85 5.57 -2.22 25.21
CA ASP A 85 6.54 -1.17 24.88
C ASP A 85 6.66 -0.16 26.03
N SER A 86 5.52 0.24 26.65
CA SER A 86 5.50 1.14 27.80
C SER A 86 6.35 0.56 28.93
N ALA A 87 6.08 -0.66 29.35
CA ALA A 87 6.82 -1.32 30.43
C ALA A 87 8.32 -1.46 30.10
N ARG A 88 8.65 -1.86 28.88
CA ARG A 88 10.03 -2.02 28.42
C ARG A 88 10.81 -0.72 28.49
N TYR A 89 10.28 0.36 27.91
CA TYR A 89 10.99 1.64 27.86
C TYR A 89 11.01 2.36 29.22
N LYS A 90 9.96 2.23 30.04
CA LYS A 90 9.97 2.75 31.43
C LYS A 90 11.03 2.05 32.27
N ASN A 91 11.15 0.73 32.15
CA ASN A 91 12.21 -0.01 32.84
C ASN A 91 13.60 0.40 32.38
N LEU A 92 13.80 0.69 31.10
CA LEU A 92 15.07 1.17 30.57
C LEU A 92 15.40 2.57 31.09
N LEU A 93 14.43 3.48 31.06
CA LEU A 93 14.58 4.83 31.61
C LEU A 93 14.87 4.79 33.12
N LYS A 94 14.16 3.96 33.87
CA LYS A 94 14.39 3.75 35.31
C LYS A 94 15.81 3.26 35.62
N LYS A 95 16.37 2.33 34.80
CA LYS A 95 17.77 1.90 34.90
C LYS A 95 18.75 3.06 34.67
N ASN A 96 18.39 4.03 33.81
CA ASN A 96 19.18 5.24 33.56
C ASN A 96 18.92 6.36 34.59
N GLY A 97 18.13 6.08 35.67
CA GLY A 97 17.77 7.06 36.69
C GLY A 97 16.70 8.09 36.24
N VAL A 98 16.02 7.84 35.14
CA VAL A 98 15.01 8.76 34.56
C VAL A 98 13.60 8.25 34.85
N LYS A 99 12.72 9.13 35.34
CA LYS A 99 11.29 8.88 35.57
C LYS A 99 10.45 9.39 34.40
N VAL A 100 9.32 8.70 34.13
CA VAL A 100 8.29 9.16 33.19
C VAL A 100 7.12 9.69 34.01
N ILE A 101 6.71 10.95 33.74
CA ILE A 101 5.61 11.60 34.44
C ILE A 101 4.59 12.07 33.38
N SER A 102 3.31 11.78 33.62
CA SER A 102 2.20 12.35 32.86
C SER A 102 1.75 13.68 33.45
N ALA A 103 1.64 14.72 32.59
CA ALA A 103 1.18 16.03 33.05
C ALA A 103 -0.30 16.07 33.41
N ARG A 104 -1.11 15.16 32.83
CA ARG A 104 -2.57 15.16 33.00
C ARG A 104 -3.08 14.05 33.91
N GLU A 105 -2.33 12.97 34.05
CA GLU A 105 -2.67 11.81 34.86
C GLU A 105 -1.87 11.86 36.17
N ASN A 106 -2.55 12.17 37.27
CA ASN A 106 -1.91 12.25 38.57
C ASN A 106 -1.73 10.83 39.13
N ILE A 107 -0.60 10.21 38.81
CA ILE A 107 -0.24 8.86 39.24
C ILE A 107 0.66 8.95 40.46
N SER A 108 0.21 8.41 41.59
CA SER A 108 0.99 8.35 42.81
C SER A 108 2.24 7.48 42.65
N GLU A 109 3.33 7.79 43.39
CA GLU A 109 4.56 6.99 43.38
C GLU A 109 4.43 5.66 44.17
N GLY A 110 3.27 5.40 44.80
CA GLY A 110 3.00 4.22 45.61
C GLY A 110 2.59 2.98 44.79
N SER A 111 2.32 1.89 45.53
CA SER A 111 1.83 0.63 44.94
C SER A 111 0.49 0.81 44.19
N GLU A 112 -0.37 1.72 44.66
CA GLU A 112 -1.63 2.06 44.01
C GLU A 112 -1.42 2.71 42.65
N GLY A 113 -0.34 3.50 42.50
CA GLY A 113 0.04 4.14 41.24
C GLY A 113 0.37 3.13 40.16
N ILE A 114 1.01 2.01 40.50
CA ILE A 114 1.31 0.91 39.57
C ILE A 114 0.03 0.30 39.03
N ILE A 115 -0.98 0.11 39.86
CA ILE A 115 -2.28 -0.44 39.47
C ILE A 115 -3.00 0.55 38.56
N LEU A 116 -3.06 1.82 38.97
CA LEU A 116 -3.72 2.88 38.19
C LEU A 116 -3.08 3.02 36.79
N GLU A 117 -1.75 3.03 36.73
CA GLU A 117 -1.01 3.10 35.46
C GLU A 117 -1.33 1.91 34.56
N ALA A 118 -1.35 0.69 35.11
CA ALA A 118 -1.69 -0.53 34.36
C ALA A 118 -3.13 -0.51 33.85
N MET A 119 -4.06 0.06 34.62
CA MET A 119 -5.46 0.23 34.21
C MET A 119 -5.61 1.26 33.09
N LEU A 120 -4.96 2.41 33.19
CA LEU A 120 -5.01 3.47 32.16
C LEU A 120 -4.43 2.99 30.84
N GLU A 121 -3.27 2.31 30.88
CA GLU A 121 -2.67 1.73 29.68
C GLU A 121 -3.54 0.61 29.07
N GLY A 122 -4.12 -0.26 29.89
CA GLY A 122 -5.05 -1.30 29.46
C GLY A 122 -6.33 -0.74 28.83
N TYR A 123 -6.87 0.34 29.41
CA TYR A 123 -8.05 1.01 28.87
C TYR A 123 -7.76 1.68 27.52
N ALA A 124 -6.62 2.33 27.36
CA ALA A 124 -6.23 2.94 26.08
C ALA A 124 -6.08 1.90 24.96
N GLU A 125 -5.49 0.73 25.27
CA GLU A 125 -5.36 -0.39 24.34
C GLU A 125 -6.73 -0.99 23.96
N TYR A 126 -7.59 -1.22 24.95
CA TYR A 126 -8.97 -1.69 24.75
C TYR A 126 -9.77 -0.75 23.86
N TYR A 127 -9.74 0.56 24.16
CA TYR A 127 -10.45 1.57 23.36
C TYR A 127 -9.99 1.61 21.90
N SER A 128 -8.68 1.49 21.68
CA SER A 128 -8.11 1.45 20.33
C SER A 128 -8.57 0.20 19.56
N ALA A 129 -8.59 -0.97 20.22
CA ALA A 129 -9.07 -2.23 19.64
C ALA A 129 -10.58 -2.15 19.32
N GLU A 130 -11.39 -1.69 20.27
CA GLU A 130 -12.84 -1.52 20.09
C GLU A 130 -13.19 -0.56 18.94
N LEU A 131 -12.45 0.57 18.83
CA LEU A 131 -12.64 1.51 17.73
C LEU A 131 -12.31 0.85 16.38
N SER A 132 -11.22 0.08 16.31
CA SER A 132 -10.85 -0.66 15.10
C SER A 132 -11.94 -1.65 14.68
N GLU A 133 -12.49 -2.40 15.64
CA GLU A 133 -13.60 -3.34 15.38
C GLU A 133 -14.86 -2.62 14.88
N LYS A 134 -15.23 -1.50 15.50
CA LYS A 134 -16.36 -0.68 15.08
C LYS A 134 -16.19 -0.15 13.65
N VAL A 135 -14.99 0.34 13.31
CA VAL A 135 -14.66 0.81 11.96
C VAL A 135 -14.74 -0.33 10.95
N ILE A 136 -14.15 -1.49 11.28
CA ILE A 136 -14.18 -2.67 10.39
C ILE A 136 -15.63 -3.13 10.16
N ARG A 137 -16.45 -3.19 11.21
CA ARG A 137 -17.87 -3.53 11.11
C ARG A 137 -18.61 -2.57 10.17
N GLY A 138 -18.46 -1.25 10.37
CA GLY A 138 -19.08 -0.24 9.52
C GLY A 138 -18.64 -0.33 8.06
N LEU A 139 -17.37 -0.59 7.78
CA LEU A 139 -16.86 -0.80 6.43
C LEU A 139 -17.39 -2.12 5.82
N THR A 140 -17.56 -3.16 6.63
CA THR A 140 -18.15 -4.43 6.17
C THR A 140 -19.62 -4.26 5.83
N ASP A 141 -20.39 -3.54 6.67
CA ASP A 141 -21.80 -3.23 6.41
C ASP A 141 -21.98 -2.40 5.12
N ASN A 142 -21.09 -1.44 4.89
CA ASN A 142 -21.05 -0.70 3.64
C ASN A 142 -20.72 -1.61 2.43
N ALA A 143 -19.77 -2.54 2.59
CA ALA A 143 -19.40 -3.49 1.56
C ALA A 143 -20.56 -4.44 1.21
N LEU A 144 -21.30 -4.91 2.20
CA LEU A 144 -22.50 -5.73 1.98
C LEU A 144 -23.58 -4.97 1.20
N LYS A 145 -23.59 -3.66 1.25
CA LYS A 145 -24.46 -2.77 0.45
C LYS A 145 -23.82 -2.29 -0.84
N CYS A 146 -22.64 -2.79 -1.21
CA CYS A 146 -21.84 -2.36 -2.36
C CYS A 146 -21.49 -0.87 -2.35
N LYS A 147 -21.41 -0.23 -1.17
CA LYS A 147 -20.99 1.16 -1.03
C LYS A 147 -19.49 1.33 -1.17
N TYR A 148 -19.09 2.51 -1.57
CA TYR A 148 -17.68 2.88 -1.67
C TYR A 148 -17.04 3.01 -0.28
N ASN A 149 -15.99 2.27 -0.04
CA ASN A 149 -15.24 2.23 1.22
C ASN A 149 -13.88 2.97 1.14
N GLY A 150 -13.77 3.95 0.25
CA GLY A 150 -12.52 4.68 0.07
C GLY A 150 -11.59 4.04 -0.97
N GLY A 151 -10.46 4.71 -1.20
CA GLY A 151 -9.45 4.29 -2.17
C GLY A 151 -9.55 5.04 -3.50
N THR A 152 -8.99 4.44 -4.54
CA THR A 152 -8.97 5.05 -5.88
C THR A 152 -10.19 4.62 -6.69
N VAL A 153 -10.98 5.58 -7.17
CA VAL A 153 -12.11 5.32 -8.07
C VAL A 153 -11.55 5.02 -9.47
N PRO A 154 -11.89 3.87 -10.09
CA PRO A 154 -11.40 3.54 -11.43
C PRO A 154 -11.93 4.53 -12.50
N MET A 155 -11.17 4.73 -13.57
CA MET A 155 -11.64 5.48 -14.75
C MET A 155 -12.95 4.87 -15.23
N GLY A 156 -13.90 5.69 -15.64
CA GLY A 156 -15.24 5.26 -16.08
C GLY A 156 -16.29 5.29 -14.98
N TYR A 157 -15.88 5.53 -13.71
CA TYR A 157 -16.79 5.65 -12.59
C TYR A 157 -16.60 6.96 -11.83
N TYR A 158 -17.67 7.40 -11.19
CA TYR A 158 -17.64 8.39 -10.11
C TYR A 158 -18.46 7.86 -8.91
N ILE A 159 -18.34 8.52 -7.78
CA ILE A 159 -19.08 8.15 -6.55
C ILE A 159 -20.15 9.21 -6.32
N ASP A 160 -21.40 8.76 -6.17
CA ASP A 160 -22.53 9.64 -5.86
C ASP A 160 -22.56 10.07 -4.38
N GLU A 161 -23.50 10.95 -4.04
CA GLU A 161 -23.69 11.45 -2.66
C GLU A 161 -24.06 10.35 -1.66
N GLN A 162 -24.63 9.24 -2.13
CA GLN A 162 -25.04 8.09 -1.32
C GLN A 162 -23.92 7.04 -1.18
N GLN A 163 -22.71 7.35 -1.72
CA GLN A 163 -21.54 6.50 -1.70
C GLN A 163 -21.65 5.24 -2.59
N PHE A 164 -22.38 5.31 -3.70
CA PHE A 164 -22.42 4.24 -4.69
C PHE A 164 -21.59 4.58 -5.94
N TYR A 165 -21.11 3.53 -6.61
CA TYR A 165 -20.46 3.66 -7.90
C TYR A 165 -21.48 3.97 -8.98
N GLN A 166 -21.23 5.02 -9.77
CA GLN A 166 -22.04 5.41 -10.93
C GLN A 166 -21.13 5.48 -12.16
N ILE A 167 -21.71 5.19 -13.33
CA ILE A 167 -20.99 5.26 -14.62
C ILE A 167 -20.75 6.72 -14.98
N ASP A 168 -19.51 7.10 -15.22
CA ASP A 168 -19.16 8.42 -15.74
C ASP A 168 -19.37 8.46 -17.26
N PRO A 169 -20.33 9.22 -17.76
CA PRO A 169 -20.65 9.26 -19.19
C PRO A 169 -19.50 9.80 -20.06
N LYS A 170 -18.53 10.51 -19.47
CA LYS A 170 -17.37 11.06 -20.20
C LYS A 170 -16.25 10.03 -20.38
N THR A 171 -15.99 9.22 -19.37
CA THR A 171 -14.83 8.32 -19.38
C THR A 171 -15.19 6.84 -19.56
N ALA A 172 -16.42 6.43 -19.27
CA ALA A 172 -16.85 5.05 -19.47
C ALA A 172 -16.80 4.57 -20.94
N PRO A 173 -17.21 5.37 -21.96
CA PRO A 173 -17.06 4.97 -23.35
C PRO A 173 -15.61 4.70 -23.75
N VAL A 174 -14.68 5.47 -23.18
CA VAL A 174 -13.24 5.28 -23.43
C VAL A 174 -12.76 3.95 -22.86
N VAL A 175 -13.23 3.59 -21.66
CA VAL A 175 -12.90 2.28 -21.04
C VAL A 175 -13.41 1.15 -21.92
N LEU A 176 -14.68 1.21 -22.37
CA LEU A 176 -15.26 0.19 -23.23
C LEU A 176 -14.47 0.05 -24.55
N GLU A 177 -14.09 1.19 -25.16
CA GLU A 177 -13.25 1.22 -26.36
C GLU A 177 -11.90 0.52 -26.15
N MET A 178 -11.26 0.72 -24.98
CA MET A 178 -9.98 0.04 -24.67
C MET A 178 -10.14 -1.48 -24.62
N PHE A 179 -11.18 -1.98 -23.97
CA PHE A 179 -11.47 -3.41 -23.92
C PHE A 179 -11.76 -3.98 -25.32
N THR A 180 -12.58 -3.30 -26.12
CA THR A 180 -12.92 -3.70 -27.48
C THR A 180 -11.66 -3.77 -28.35
N LYS A 181 -10.91 -2.67 -28.46
CA LYS A 181 -9.67 -2.64 -29.27
C LYS A 181 -8.65 -3.68 -28.84
N TYR A 182 -8.50 -3.88 -27.51
CA TYR A 182 -7.59 -4.93 -27.03
C TYR A 182 -8.10 -6.31 -27.43
N SER A 183 -9.38 -6.61 -27.36
CA SER A 183 -9.93 -7.89 -27.79
C SER A 183 -9.76 -8.15 -29.30
N GLU A 184 -9.82 -7.08 -30.11
CA GLU A 184 -9.68 -7.12 -31.58
C GLU A 184 -8.23 -7.25 -32.06
N GLY A 185 -7.23 -7.03 -31.20
CA GLY A 185 -5.85 -7.23 -31.61
C GLY A 185 -4.87 -6.14 -31.22
N ALA A 186 -5.32 -4.96 -30.81
CA ALA A 186 -4.44 -3.88 -30.40
C ALA A 186 -3.49 -4.28 -29.28
N THR A 187 -2.29 -3.73 -29.28
CA THR A 187 -1.30 -3.91 -28.22
C THR A 187 -1.56 -2.96 -27.06
N MET A 188 -1.07 -3.30 -25.86
CA MET A 188 -1.16 -2.37 -24.72
C MET A 188 -0.45 -1.04 -25.01
N GLN A 189 0.64 -1.06 -25.78
CA GLN A 189 1.40 0.16 -26.12
C GLN A 189 0.58 1.09 -27.03
N GLU A 190 -0.13 0.55 -28.00
CA GLU A 190 -1.03 1.32 -28.87
C GLU A 190 -2.16 1.96 -28.07
N LEU A 191 -2.76 1.22 -27.11
CA LEU A 191 -3.79 1.75 -26.25
C LEU A 191 -3.28 2.88 -25.33
N VAL A 192 -2.10 2.71 -24.78
CA VAL A 192 -1.43 3.75 -23.97
C VAL A 192 -1.16 5.01 -24.80
N ASN A 193 -0.65 4.85 -26.02
CA ASN A 193 -0.40 5.96 -26.93
C ASN A 193 -1.70 6.68 -27.30
N LEU A 194 -2.76 5.92 -27.60
CA LEU A 194 -4.08 6.47 -27.93
C LEU A 194 -4.67 7.29 -26.77
N LEU A 195 -4.61 6.80 -25.53
CA LEU A 195 -5.12 7.55 -24.38
C LEU A 195 -4.31 8.82 -24.12
N ASN A 196 -2.99 8.72 -24.20
CA ASN A 196 -2.10 9.87 -23.99
C ASN A 196 -2.25 10.93 -25.08
N SER A 197 -2.47 10.55 -26.37
CA SER A 197 -2.71 11.48 -27.49
C SER A 197 -4.04 12.22 -27.34
N ARG A 198 -5.06 11.59 -26.73
CA ARG A 198 -6.35 12.22 -26.39
C ARG A 198 -6.26 13.12 -25.13
N GLY A 199 -5.09 13.30 -24.56
CA GLY A 199 -4.91 14.10 -23.36
C GLY A 199 -5.38 13.44 -22.06
N MET A 200 -5.77 12.16 -22.09
CA MET A 200 -6.18 11.43 -20.89
C MET A 200 -5.02 11.31 -19.90
N ARG A 201 -5.33 11.42 -18.63
CA ARG A 201 -4.35 11.35 -17.55
C ARG A 201 -4.76 10.32 -16.52
N SER A 202 -3.78 9.81 -15.81
CA SER A 202 -4.02 8.98 -14.62
C SER A 202 -4.68 9.82 -13.52
N ILE A 203 -5.27 9.15 -12.53
CA ILE A 203 -5.92 9.80 -11.37
C ILE A 203 -4.97 10.77 -10.64
N ARG A 204 -3.66 10.52 -10.69
CA ARG A 204 -2.63 11.40 -10.12
C ARG A 204 -2.15 12.49 -11.10
N GLY A 205 -2.82 12.69 -12.21
CA GLY A 205 -2.48 13.71 -13.23
C GLY A 205 -1.31 13.34 -14.16
N GLY A 206 -0.63 12.23 -13.96
CA GLY A 206 0.47 11.77 -14.80
C GLY A 206 0.02 11.10 -16.10
N LYS A 207 0.97 10.85 -17.02
CA LYS A 207 0.72 10.07 -18.24
C LYS A 207 0.30 8.64 -17.90
N ILE A 208 -0.56 8.06 -18.73
CA ILE A 208 -0.95 6.65 -18.64
C ILE A 208 0.24 5.79 -19.09
N THR A 209 0.56 4.77 -18.31
CA THR A 209 1.67 3.83 -18.53
C THR A 209 1.14 2.43 -18.84
N LEU A 210 2.01 1.55 -19.35
CA LEU A 210 1.69 0.13 -19.56
C LEU A 210 1.16 -0.56 -18.30
N ASN A 211 1.73 -0.22 -17.14
CA ASN A 211 1.29 -0.78 -15.87
C ASN A 211 -0.14 -0.37 -15.51
N ILE A 212 -0.48 0.92 -15.70
CA ILE A 212 -1.84 1.42 -15.49
C ILE A 212 -2.82 0.72 -16.45
N MET A 213 -2.44 0.57 -17.72
CA MET A 213 -3.27 -0.12 -18.72
C MET A 213 -3.48 -1.60 -18.34
N ASN A 214 -2.45 -2.31 -17.90
CA ASN A 214 -2.56 -3.69 -17.45
C ASN A 214 -3.48 -3.82 -16.23
N HIS A 215 -3.41 -2.90 -15.26
CA HIS A 215 -4.33 -2.86 -14.13
C HIS A 215 -5.76 -2.54 -14.55
N LEU A 216 -5.96 -1.62 -15.49
CA LEU A 216 -7.27 -1.31 -16.04
C LEU A 216 -7.91 -2.55 -16.68
N LEU A 217 -7.21 -3.20 -17.61
CA LEU A 217 -7.74 -4.38 -18.32
C LEU A 217 -8.02 -5.59 -17.40
N LYS A 218 -7.43 -5.66 -16.22
CA LYS A 218 -7.64 -6.73 -15.22
C LYS A 218 -8.66 -6.39 -14.15
N ASN A 219 -9.15 -5.16 -14.11
CA ASN A 219 -10.01 -4.73 -13.03
C ASN A 219 -11.44 -5.27 -13.22
N ARG A 220 -11.81 -6.23 -12.38
CA ARG A 220 -13.11 -6.92 -12.43
C ARG A 220 -14.30 -6.01 -12.14
N ARG A 221 -14.06 -4.82 -11.54
CA ARG A 221 -15.12 -3.82 -11.35
C ARG A 221 -15.80 -3.42 -12.67
N TYR A 222 -15.07 -3.45 -13.79
CA TYR A 222 -15.64 -3.08 -15.10
C TYR A 222 -16.72 -4.04 -15.60
N MET A 223 -16.70 -5.29 -15.14
CA MET A 223 -17.77 -6.25 -15.43
C MET A 223 -18.88 -6.30 -14.37
N GLY A 224 -18.87 -5.35 -13.41
CA GLY A 224 -19.90 -5.24 -12.38
C GLY A 224 -19.52 -5.86 -11.02
N GLU A 225 -18.38 -6.51 -10.87
CA GLU A 225 -17.98 -7.14 -9.62
C GLU A 225 -17.56 -6.09 -8.58
N TYR A 226 -18.23 -6.08 -7.44
CA TYR A 226 -17.81 -5.35 -6.25
C TYR A 226 -16.94 -6.27 -5.38
N SER A 227 -15.80 -5.78 -4.90
CA SER A 227 -14.96 -6.52 -3.97
C SER A 227 -14.39 -5.61 -2.88
N TYR A 228 -14.50 -6.05 -1.64
CA TYR A 228 -13.88 -5.43 -0.47
C TYR A 228 -13.57 -6.50 0.58
N ARG A 229 -12.29 -6.73 0.88
CA ARG A 229 -11.82 -7.84 1.74
C ARG A 229 -12.44 -9.17 1.27
N ASP A 230 -13.19 -9.86 2.15
CA ASP A 230 -13.82 -11.16 1.88
C ASP A 230 -15.21 -11.02 1.23
N VAL A 231 -15.73 -9.80 1.11
CA VAL A 231 -17.02 -9.53 0.46
C VAL A 231 -16.81 -9.37 -1.03
N VAL A 232 -17.32 -10.33 -1.81
CA VAL A 232 -17.37 -10.27 -3.28
C VAL A 232 -18.81 -10.40 -3.71
N LYS A 233 -19.29 -9.49 -4.55
CA LYS A 233 -20.64 -9.52 -5.12
C LYS A 233 -20.57 -9.34 -6.63
N GLU A 234 -21.11 -10.30 -7.36
CA GLU A 234 -21.39 -10.12 -8.78
C GLU A 234 -22.52 -9.07 -8.93
N ASP A 235 -22.44 -8.26 -9.96
CA ASP A 235 -23.39 -7.18 -10.22
C ASP A 235 -23.57 -6.17 -9.07
N GLY A 236 -22.57 -6.03 -8.20
CA GLY A 236 -22.58 -5.10 -7.08
C GLY A 236 -22.35 -3.64 -7.46
N ILE A 237 -21.88 -3.38 -8.69
CA ILE A 237 -21.72 -2.04 -9.28
C ILE A 237 -22.18 -2.06 -10.75
N PRO A 238 -22.56 -0.91 -11.33
CA PRO A 238 -22.95 -0.85 -12.74
C PRO A 238 -21.80 -1.30 -13.66
N ALA A 239 -22.04 -2.30 -14.51
CA ALA A 239 -21.05 -2.82 -15.45
C ALA A 239 -20.84 -1.86 -16.63
N ILE A 240 -19.59 -1.55 -16.98
CA ILE A 240 -19.21 -0.79 -18.18
C ILE A 240 -18.89 -1.74 -19.33
N VAL A 241 -18.34 -2.91 -19.02
CA VAL A 241 -17.86 -3.90 -20.00
C VAL A 241 -18.68 -5.17 -19.86
N PRO A 242 -19.26 -5.67 -20.95
CA PRO A 242 -19.94 -6.97 -20.95
C PRO A 242 -19.02 -8.10 -20.49
N LYS A 243 -19.55 -9.08 -19.74
CA LYS A 243 -18.77 -10.17 -19.15
C LYS A 243 -18.00 -10.96 -20.21
N GLU A 244 -18.62 -11.26 -21.35
CA GLU A 244 -18.00 -12.00 -22.44
C GLU A 244 -16.81 -11.23 -23.06
N LEU A 245 -16.92 -9.91 -23.15
CA LEU A 245 -15.80 -9.07 -23.63
C LEU A 245 -14.65 -9.05 -22.61
N PHE A 246 -14.97 -8.95 -21.32
CA PHE A 246 -13.98 -8.99 -20.26
C PHE A 246 -13.22 -10.32 -20.26
N GLU A 247 -13.92 -11.46 -20.34
CA GLU A 247 -13.32 -12.80 -20.36
C GLU A 247 -12.40 -12.99 -21.58
N ARG A 248 -12.82 -12.61 -22.78
CA ARG A 248 -11.96 -12.62 -23.99
C ARG A 248 -10.67 -11.83 -23.80
N VAL A 249 -10.77 -10.66 -23.13
CA VAL A 249 -9.59 -9.86 -22.81
C VAL A 249 -8.67 -10.57 -21.81
N GLN A 250 -9.21 -11.25 -20.79
CA GLN A 250 -8.40 -12.03 -19.83
C GLN A 250 -7.69 -13.21 -20.50
N GLU A 251 -8.37 -13.95 -21.36
CA GLU A 251 -7.75 -15.05 -22.15
C GLU A 251 -6.58 -14.52 -23.00
N ARG A 252 -6.78 -13.39 -23.66
CA ARG A 252 -5.73 -12.78 -24.47
C ARG A 252 -4.55 -12.30 -23.60
N LEU A 253 -4.81 -11.71 -22.44
CA LEU A 253 -3.78 -11.33 -21.47
C LEU A 253 -2.97 -12.55 -21.00
N ALA A 254 -3.62 -13.67 -20.75
CA ALA A 254 -3.00 -14.93 -20.34
C ALA A 254 -2.12 -15.52 -21.46
N LYS A 255 -2.58 -15.48 -22.71
CA LYS A 255 -1.80 -15.89 -23.88
C LYS A 255 -0.57 -15.02 -24.07
N ASN A 256 -0.74 -13.71 -24.01
CA ASN A 256 0.34 -12.75 -24.20
C ASN A 256 1.40 -12.80 -23.09
N LYS A 257 1.02 -13.16 -21.85
CA LYS A 257 1.98 -13.34 -20.74
C LYS A 257 2.97 -14.47 -21.00
N LYS A 258 2.56 -15.51 -21.74
CA LYS A 258 3.40 -16.66 -22.09
C LYS A 258 4.13 -16.48 -23.43
N ALA A 259 3.77 -15.44 -24.20
CA ALA A 259 4.39 -15.20 -25.50
C ALA A 259 5.82 -14.64 -25.34
N PRO A 260 6.78 -15.15 -26.13
CA PRO A 260 8.14 -14.61 -26.13
C PRO A 260 8.16 -13.16 -26.62
N ALA A 261 9.16 -12.38 -26.16
CA ALA A 261 9.31 -10.99 -26.54
C ALA A 261 9.56 -10.87 -28.05
N ARG A 262 8.78 -10.01 -28.71
CA ARG A 262 8.99 -9.66 -30.13
C ARG A 262 10.19 -8.72 -30.25
N HIS A 263 10.95 -8.80 -31.35
CA HIS A 263 12.02 -7.86 -31.76
C HIS A 263 13.27 -7.80 -30.86
N LYS A 264 13.77 -8.95 -30.38
CA LYS A 264 15.10 -9.03 -29.77
C LYS A 264 16.17 -9.66 -30.67
N ALA A 265 15.79 -10.24 -31.79
CA ALA A 265 16.70 -10.86 -32.73
C ALA A 265 16.99 -9.91 -33.89
N GLU A 266 18.24 -9.89 -34.33
CA GLU A 266 18.69 -9.16 -35.53
C GLU A 266 18.05 -9.72 -36.81
N ASP A 267 17.60 -10.98 -36.79
CA ASP A 267 16.99 -11.68 -37.91
C ASP A 267 15.48 -11.77 -37.80
N ASP A 268 14.75 -11.74 -38.93
CA ASP A 268 13.32 -11.89 -39.01
C ASP A 268 12.88 -13.37 -38.85
N TYR A 269 12.46 -13.73 -37.64
CA TYR A 269 11.86 -15.04 -37.37
C TYR A 269 10.34 -15.01 -37.53
N LEU A 270 9.86 -15.28 -38.75
CA LEU A 270 8.45 -15.16 -39.16
C LEU A 270 7.47 -16.02 -38.35
N LEU A 271 7.94 -17.12 -37.77
CA LEU A 271 7.13 -18.06 -37.00
C LEU A 271 7.16 -17.81 -35.48
N THR A 272 7.92 -16.83 -35.03
CA THR A 272 7.93 -16.43 -33.60
C THR A 272 6.51 -16.04 -33.16
N THR A 273 6.03 -16.60 -32.07
CA THR A 273 4.66 -16.48 -31.53
C THR A 273 3.56 -17.22 -32.31
N LYS A 274 3.89 -17.89 -33.40
CA LYS A 274 2.93 -18.70 -34.19
C LYS A 274 3.22 -20.20 -34.09
N LEU A 275 4.42 -20.60 -33.73
CA LEU A 275 4.86 -21.98 -33.64
C LEU A 275 4.79 -22.48 -32.19
N TYR A 276 4.17 -23.65 -32.01
CA TYR A 276 4.04 -24.31 -30.72
C TYR A 276 4.67 -25.70 -30.74
N CYS A 277 5.24 -26.10 -29.62
CA CYS A 277 5.75 -27.46 -29.46
C CYS A 277 4.61 -28.44 -29.37
N GLY A 278 4.56 -29.45 -30.27
CA GLY A 278 3.52 -30.48 -30.26
C GLY A 278 3.53 -31.41 -29.03
N LYS A 279 4.62 -31.43 -28.24
CA LYS A 279 4.72 -32.25 -27.02
C LYS A 279 4.27 -31.50 -25.75
N CYS A 280 4.62 -30.24 -25.58
CA CYS A 280 4.35 -29.50 -24.36
C CYS A 280 3.47 -28.25 -24.55
N GLY A 281 3.08 -27.91 -25.77
CA GLY A 281 2.27 -26.74 -26.09
C GLY A 281 2.94 -25.39 -25.88
N SER A 282 4.23 -25.35 -25.52
CA SER A 282 4.98 -24.10 -25.32
C SER A 282 5.31 -23.42 -26.64
N PHE A 283 5.40 -22.09 -26.64
CA PHE A 283 5.88 -21.34 -27.81
C PHE A 283 7.33 -21.69 -28.13
N MET A 284 7.61 -21.81 -29.42
CA MET A 284 8.97 -21.91 -29.94
C MET A 284 9.46 -20.52 -30.32
N VAL A 285 10.72 -20.21 -29.95
CA VAL A 285 11.36 -18.89 -30.16
C VAL A 285 12.42 -19.03 -31.21
N GLY A 286 12.51 -18.07 -32.13
CA GLY A 286 13.59 -18.05 -33.11
C GLY A 286 14.94 -17.72 -32.44
N GLU A 287 15.93 -18.58 -32.67
CA GLU A 287 17.31 -18.39 -32.22
C GLU A 287 18.28 -18.64 -33.37
N SER A 288 19.46 -18.02 -33.31
CA SER A 288 20.58 -18.28 -34.21
C SER A 288 21.78 -18.78 -33.43
N GLY A 289 22.50 -19.71 -34.01
CA GLY A 289 23.77 -20.20 -33.48
C GLY A 289 24.83 -20.28 -34.59
N THR A 290 26.05 -19.88 -34.27
CA THR A 290 27.18 -19.97 -35.21
C THR A 290 27.94 -21.28 -34.98
N SER A 291 28.10 -22.10 -36.05
CA SER A 291 28.86 -23.32 -35.97
C SER A 291 30.38 -23.03 -35.92
N HIS A 292 31.17 -24.06 -35.60
CA HIS A 292 32.64 -23.96 -35.62
C HIS A 292 33.19 -23.61 -37.02
N THR A 293 32.41 -23.82 -38.10
CA THR A 293 32.74 -23.43 -39.49
C THR A 293 32.27 -22.01 -39.83
N MET A 294 31.91 -21.18 -38.83
CA MET A 294 31.44 -19.81 -39.00
C MET A 294 30.10 -19.67 -39.76
N LYS A 295 29.37 -20.78 -39.99
CA LYS A 295 28.01 -20.73 -40.56
C LYS A 295 26.98 -20.41 -39.48
N VAL A 296 26.12 -19.43 -39.76
CA VAL A 296 24.98 -19.11 -38.91
C VAL A 296 23.81 -20.03 -39.25
N HIS A 297 23.34 -20.77 -38.26
CA HIS A 297 22.15 -21.61 -38.36
C HIS A 297 21.01 -20.92 -37.61
N ARG A 298 19.80 -20.91 -38.22
CA ARG A 298 18.56 -20.35 -37.65
C ARG A 298 17.62 -21.48 -37.36
N TYR A 299 17.05 -21.51 -36.12
CA TYR A 299 16.20 -22.59 -35.66
C TYR A 299 15.18 -22.06 -34.66
N TYR A 300 14.16 -22.88 -34.35
CA TYR A 300 13.12 -22.58 -33.38
C TYR A 300 13.18 -23.59 -32.23
N PRO A 301 13.94 -23.35 -31.15
CA PRO A 301 13.95 -24.23 -29.98
C PRO A 301 12.74 -24.01 -29.11
N VAL A 302 12.45 -25.02 -28.29
CA VAL A 302 11.54 -24.91 -27.16
C VAL A 302 12.34 -24.42 -25.95
N SER A 303 11.96 -23.29 -25.38
CA SER A 303 12.62 -22.70 -24.22
C SER A 303 12.69 -23.70 -23.04
N TYR A 304 13.88 -24.14 -22.69
CA TYR A 304 14.34 -24.79 -21.45
C TYR A 304 13.78 -26.18 -21.04
N THR A 305 12.78 -26.75 -21.70
CA THR A 305 12.16 -28.00 -21.22
C THR A 305 12.45 -29.24 -22.05
N HIS A 306 12.94 -29.09 -23.27
CA HIS A 306 13.32 -30.20 -24.13
C HIS A 306 14.67 -29.92 -24.78
N LEU A 307 15.69 -30.67 -24.40
CA LEU A 307 16.91 -30.84 -25.17
C LEU A 307 16.55 -31.65 -26.43
N THR A 308 16.01 -30.99 -27.44
CA THR A 308 15.93 -31.61 -28.77
C THR A 308 17.21 -31.26 -29.52
N LEU A 309 17.94 -32.28 -29.90
CA LEU A 309 19.00 -32.18 -30.90
C LEU A 309 18.45 -31.44 -32.13
N PRO A 310 19.24 -30.53 -32.74
CA PRO A 310 18.80 -29.79 -33.92
C PRO A 310 18.50 -30.80 -35.04
N THR A 311 17.23 -30.90 -35.44
CA THR A 311 16.86 -31.61 -36.65
C THR A 311 17.27 -30.70 -37.83
N ILE A 312 18.44 -30.91 -38.36
CA ILE A 312 18.90 -30.25 -39.59
C ILE A 312 18.09 -30.89 -40.72
N TYR A 313 17.06 -30.22 -41.20
CA TYR A 313 16.55 -30.45 -42.54
C TYR A 313 17.27 -29.51 -43.47
N SER A 314 18.31 -30.03 -44.17
CA SER A 314 18.83 -29.46 -45.37
C SER A 314 17.82 -29.72 -46.50
N VAL A 315 17.26 -28.65 -47.09
CA VAL A 315 16.73 -28.63 -48.44
C VAL A 315 17.62 -27.79 -49.29
#